data_8c83c1d2e845d9dd6958d2c108fee244
#
_entry.id   8c83c1d2e845d9dd6958d2c108fee244
#
_cell.length_a   1.000
_cell.length_b   1.000
_cell.length_c   1.000
_cell.angle_alpha   90.00
_cell.angle_beta   90.00
_cell.angle_gamma   90.00
#
_symmetry.space_group_name_H-M   'P 1'
#
loop_
_entity.id
_entity.type
_entity.pdbx_description
1 polymer ?
#
loop_
_entity_poly.entity_id
_entity_poly.type
_entity_poly.pdbx_seq_one_letter_code
_entity_poly.pdbx_strand_id
1 'polypeptide(L)' 'DLSDVMVLPSCRKIGYGAVVGSGSVVVKNIEPMSVVSGNPATEFKKRQCVHNDLIVESLLGGDYVIYKQTWASKDV' A
#
# COMPACT_ATOMS: atom_id res chain seq x y z
N ASP A 1 13.11 9.27 -6.24
CA ASP A 1 12.42 8.02 -6.24
C ASP A 1 10.91 8.22 -6.18
N LEU A 2 10.21 7.44 -6.96
CA LEU A 2 8.77 7.63 -7.09
C LEU A 2 8.00 7.24 -5.86
N SER A 3 8.56 6.40 -5.04
CA SER A 3 7.79 5.86 -3.93
C SER A 3 8.35 6.41 -2.64
N ASP A 4 7.86 7.53 -2.21
CA ASP A 4 8.20 8.02 -0.88
C ASP A 4 7.45 7.24 0.20
N VAL A 5 7.34 5.94 0.03
CA VAL A 5 6.68 5.10 1.00
C VAL A 5 7.71 4.59 1.99
N MET A 6 7.46 4.83 3.27
CA MET A 6 8.33 4.33 4.33
C MET A 6 7.63 3.18 5.03
N VAL A 7 8.29 2.02 5.08
CA VAL A 7 7.75 0.85 5.76
C VAL A 7 8.58 0.64 7.03
N LEU A 8 7.92 0.79 8.18
CA LEU A 8 8.60 0.66 9.46
C LEU A 8 8.75 -0.80 9.86
N PRO A 9 9.69 -1.13 10.74
CA PRO A 9 9.92 -2.53 11.15
C PRO A 9 8.69 -3.20 11.76
N SER A 10 7.73 -2.43 12.27
CA SER A 10 6.51 -3.01 12.81
C SER A 10 5.59 -3.58 11.72
N CYS A 11 5.81 -3.20 10.47
CA CYS A 11 5.08 -3.80 9.35
C CYS A 11 5.89 -4.97 8.82
N ARG A 12 5.35 -6.17 8.91
CA ARG A 12 6.05 -7.39 8.51
C ARG A 12 5.55 -7.96 7.19
N LYS A 13 4.38 -7.53 6.74
CA LYS A 13 3.78 -8.12 5.55
C LYS A 13 2.87 -7.11 4.88
N ILE A 14 2.96 -7.06 3.56
CA ILE A 14 2.05 -6.27 2.74
C ILE A 14 1.48 -7.24 1.71
N GLY A 15 0.16 -7.40 1.71
CA GLY A 15 -0.48 -8.42 0.90
C GLY A 15 -0.51 -8.09 -0.58
N TYR A 16 -0.73 -9.12 -1.38
CA TYR A 16 -0.79 -9.02 -2.83
C TYR A 16 -1.87 -8.00 -3.25
N GLY A 17 -1.52 -7.16 -4.20
CA GLY A 17 -2.46 -6.20 -4.74
C GLY A 17 -2.71 -4.98 -3.87
N ALA A 18 -2.03 -4.87 -2.73
CA ALA A 18 -2.15 -3.69 -1.89
C ALA A 18 -1.60 -2.46 -2.59
N VAL A 19 -2.21 -1.32 -2.32
CA VAL A 19 -1.79 -0.04 -2.87
C VAL A 19 -1.50 0.91 -1.73
N VAL A 20 -0.34 1.54 -1.78
CA VAL A 20 0.10 2.47 -0.74
C VAL A 20 0.36 3.82 -1.39
N GLY A 21 -0.32 4.84 -0.90
CA GLY A 21 -0.15 6.20 -1.43
C GLY A 21 1.25 6.73 -1.17
N SER A 22 1.74 7.57 -2.08
CA SER A 22 3.05 8.19 -1.93
C SER A 22 3.11 9.05 -0.67
N GLY A 23 4.24 9.04 0.02
CA GLY A 23 4.41 9.79 1.25
C GLY A 23 3.85 9.10 2.48
N SER A 24 3.37 7.87 2.34
CA SER A 24 2.78 7.16 3.46
C SER A 24 3.84 6.53 4.35
N VAL A 25 3.49 6.35 5.62
CA VAL A 25 4.33 5.64 6.58
C VAL A 25 3.55 4.43 7.07
N VAL A 26 4.00 3.25 6.66
CA VAL A 26 3.31 1.99 6.95
C VAL A 26 3.85 1.44 8.26
N VAL A 27 2.98 1.34 9.26
CA VAL A 27 3.39 0.94 10.61
C VAL A 27 2.86 -0.42 11.03
N LYS A 28 1.98 -1.03 10.24
CA LYS A 28 1.43 -2.36 10.55
C LYS A 28 1.16 -3.12 9.27
N ASN A 29 0.95 -4.42 9.39
CA ASN A 29 0.70 -5.27 8.24
C ASN A 29 -0.48 -4.77 7.42
N ILE A 30 -0.40 -4.94 6.11
CA ILE A 30 -1.45 -4.54 5.18
C ILE A 30 -2.04 -5.79 4.55
N GLU A 31 -3.36 -5.88 4.58
CA GLU A 31 -4.06 -7.01 3.98
C GLU A 31 -4.03 -6.92 2.45
N PRO A 32 -4.18 -8.05 1.77
CA PRO A 32 -4.22 -8.03 0.30
C PRO A 32 -5.33 -7.12 -0.22
N MET A 33 -5.07 -6.47 -1.34
CA MET A 33 -6.04 -5.65 -2.05
C MET A 33 -6.54 -4.43 -1.26
N SER A 34 -5.80 -4.02 -0.25
CA SER A 34 -6.14 -2.83 0.54
C SER A 34 -5.53 -1.59 -0.08
N VAL A 35 -6.22 -0.47 0.05
CA VAL A 35 -5.69 0.83 -0.33
C VAL A 35 -5.45 1.63 0.94
N VAL A 36 -4.20 1.96 1.20
CA VAL A 36 -3.80 2.68 2.41
C VAL A 36 -3.04 3.93 2.06
N SER A 37 -3.11 4.92 2.94
CA SER A 37 -2.39 6.17 2.74
C SER A 37 -2.29 6.92 4.05
N GLY A 38 -1.32 7.82 4.14
CA GLY A 38 -1.17 8.73 5.28
C GLY A 38 -0.03 8.34 6.19
N ASN A 39 0.09 9.10 7.28
CA ASN A 39 1.12 8.91 8.30
C ASN A 39 0.47 9.04 9.67
N PRO A 40 0.19 7.92 10.36
CA PRO A 40 0.39 6.55 9.90
C PRO A 40 -0.61 6.17 8.80
N ALA A 41 -0.20 5.25 7.93
CA ALA A 41 -1.06 4.81 6.84
C ALA A 41 -2.25 4.04 7.38
N THR A 42 -3.43 4.39 6.89
CA THR A 42 -4.66 3.71 7.27
C THR A 42 -5.38 3.23 6.03
N GLU A 43 -6.10 2.12 6.18
CA GLU A 43 -6.89 1.59 5.08
C GLU A 43 -8.16 2.42 4.91
N PHE A 44 -8.44 2.83 3.69
CA PHE A 44 -9.67 3.55 3.42
C PHE A 44 -10.49 2.92 2.29
N LYS A 45 -10.00 1.86 1.67
CA LYS A 45 -10.76 1.14 0.66
C LYS A 45 -10.16 -0.22 0.39
N LYS A 46 -11.00 -1.18 0.02
CA LYS A 46 -10.58 -2.48 -0.51
C LYS A 46 -10.78 -2.47 -2.02
N ARG A 47 -9.79 -2.99 -2.74
CA ARG A 47 -9.89 -3.15 -4.19
C ARG A 47 -10.66 -4.43 -4.48
N GLN A 48 -11.40 -4.39 -5.58
CA GLN A 48 -12.10 -5.60 -6.04
C GLN A 48 -11.35 -6.27 -7.18
N CYS A 49 -10.46 -5.54 -7.84
CA CYS A 49 -9.77 -6.05 -9.01
C CYS A 49 -8.40 -5.40 -9.11
N VAL A 50 -7.38 -6.20 -9.44
CA VAL A 50 -6.02 -5.71 -9.54
C VAL A 50 -5.84 -4.85 -10.79
N HIS A 51 -6.63 -5.09 -11.81
CA HIS A 51 -6.41 -4.48 -13.12
C HIS A 51 -7.10 -3.14 -13.32
N ASN A 52 -7.99 -2.76 -12.43
CA ASN A 52 -8.74 -1.52 -12.59
C ASN A 52 -8.16 -0.45 -11.68
N ASP A 53 -7.23 0.33 -12.20
CA ASP A 53 -6.52 1.32 -11.40
C ASP A 53 -7.18 2.69 -11.41
N LEU A 54 -8.26 2.88 -12.16
CA LEU A 54 -8.91 4.18 -12.25
C LEU A 54 -9.41 4.66 -10.89
N ILE A 55 -9.95 3.74 -10.11
CA ILE A 55 -10.45 4.08 -8.78
C ILE A 55 -9.28 4.52 -7.89
N VAL A 56 -8.17 3.80 -7.99
CA VAL A 56 -6.98 4.12 -7.18
C VAL A 56 -6.44 5.49 -7.56
N GLU A 57 -6.34 5.79 -8.84
CA GLU A 57 -5.88 7.09 -9.29
C GLU A 57 -6.79 8.21 -8.81
N SER A 58 -8.09 7.96 -8.83
CA SER A 58 -9.05 8.94 -8.35
C SER A 58 -8.85 9.24 -6.87
N LEU A 59 -8.49 8.22 -6.09
CA LEU A 59 -8.31 8.38 -4.65
C LEU A 59 -6.94 8.96 -4.28
N LEU A 60 -5.89 8.60 -5.02
CA LEU A 60 -4.52 8.89 -4.62
C LEU A 60 -3.81 9.85 -5.58
N GLY A 61 -4.48 10.32 -6.61
CA GLY A 61 -3.91 11.30 -7.52
C GLY A 61 -2.77 10.78 -8.39
N GLY A 62 -2.65 9.49 -8.55
CA GLY A 62 -1.65 8.90 -9.41
C GLY A 62 -0.30 8.62 -8.78
N ASP A 63 -0.08 9.07 -7.57
CA ASP A 63 1.19 8.83 -6.87
C ASP A 63 1.01 7.74 -5.83
N TYR A 64 1.35 6.51 -6.21
CA TYR A 64 1.17 5.37 -5.32
C TYR A 64 2.05 4.22 -5.74
N VAL A 65 2.21 3.25 -4.84
CA VAL A 65 2.95 2.02 -5.09
C VAL A 65 1.97 0.85 -5.03
N ILE A 66 2.00 0.00 -6.05
CA ILE A 66 1.19 -1.23 -6.08
C ILE A 66 2.11 -2.41 -5.78
N TYR A 67 1.72 -3.22 -4.80
CA TYR A 67 2.44 -4.43 -4.46
C TYR A 67 1.89 -5.58 -5.29
N LYS A 68 2.58 -5.93 -6.36
CA LYS A 68 2.12 -6.95 -7.31
C LYS A 68 2.36 -8.36 -6.81
N GLN A 69 2.98 -8.50 -5.66
CA GLN A 69 3.15 -9.77 -4.98
C GLN A 69 3.23 -9.49 -3.49
N THR A 70 2.99 -10.50 -2.69
CA THR A 70 3.07 -10.33 -1.25
C THR A 70 4.50 -9.97 -0.84
N TRP A 71 4.62 -8.89 -0.09
CA TRP A 71 5.91 -8.48 0.47
C TRP A 71 6.00 -8.94 1.91
N ALA A 72 7.14 -9.46 2.29
CA ALA A 72 7.38 -9.84 3.66
C ALA A 72 8.74 -9.33 4.10
N SER A 73 8.83 -8.93 5.36
CA SER A 73 10.07 -8.44 5.92
C SER A 73 11.09 -9.57 6.02
N LYS A 74 12.34 -9.27 5.69
CA LYS A 74 13.42 -10.26 5.80
C LYS A 74 13.80 -10.53 7.24
N ASP A 75 13.34 -9.70 8.17
CA ASP A 75 13.69 -9.85 9.56
C ASP A 75 12.73 -10.76 10.33
N VAL A 76 11.80 -11.36 9.64
CA VAL A 76 10.83 -12.26 10.27
C VAL A 76 11.44 -13.65 10.43
#